data_97eaf9cf7568a18bd39625f8029db280
#
_entry.id   97eaf9cf7568a18bd39625f8029db280
#
_cell.length_a   1.000
_cell.length_b   1.000
_cell.length_c   1.000
_cell.angle_alpha   90.00
_cell.angle_beta   90.00
_cell.angle_gamma   90.00
#
_symmetry.space_group_name_H-M   'P 1'
#
loop_
_entity.id
_entity.type
_entity.pdbx_description
1 polymer ?
#
loop_
_entity_poly.entity_id
_entity_poly.type
_entity_poly.pdbx_seq_one_letter_code
_entity_poly.pdbx_strand_id
1 'polypeptide(L)'
;HLDLFPIIPITNEVEMGETMTGVLGKLQGDVEYQRLFASAFDNAEVNTENFLKALSQFMVMMISANSKYDKYVRNEPGGDFSEEEKTGLALFESKCASCHKTDLFTDDSFRNNGLPPYPGINDIGRAEVSGSAADNYKFKVPSLRNVAVTAPYMHDGRFGSLQSVLNFYNSGVQDSETLDPILKQNGKLGVTLSPEEQEALIAFLNTLTDEAYLNDKRFAEY
;
A
#
# COMPACT_ATOMS: atom_id res chain seq x y z
N HIS A 1 11.30 0.80 -15.04
CA HIS A 1 12.31 0.02 -14.32
C HIS A 1 12.33 0.43 -12.85
N LEU A 2 12.42 -0.54 -11.93
CA LEU A 2 12.41 -0.28 -10.49
C LEU A 2 13.57 0.61 -10.04
N ASP A 3 14.72 0.45 -10.65
CA ASP A 3 15.93 1.24 -10.41
C ASP A 3 15.79 2.73 -10.77
N LEU A 4 14.84 3.10 -11.62
CA LEU A 4 14.56 4.51 -11.91
C LEU A 4 13.49 5.13 -11.00
N PHE A 5 12.75 4.29 -10.27
CA PHE A 5 11.67 4.75 -9.39
C PHE A 5 12.13 5.75 -8.32
N PRO A 6 13.29 5.59 -7.64
CA PRO A 6 13.71 6.49 -6.58
C PRO A 6 14.01 7.91 -7.03
N ILE A 7 14.23 8.14 -8.33
CA ILE A 7 14.50 9.49 -8.86
C ILE A 7 13.33 10.43 -8.57
N ILE A 8 12.08 9.93 -8.71
CA ILE A 8 10.88 10.74 -8.54
C ILE A 8 10.79 11.31 -7.13
N PRO A 9 10.70 10.50 -6.04
CA PRO A 9 10.59 11.02 -4.69
C PRO A 9 11.83 11.83 -4.24
N ILE A 10 13.02 11.49 -4.72
CA ILE A 10 14.24 12.24 -4.39
C ILE A 10 14.18 13.66 -4.95
N THR A 11 13.72 13.83 -6.20
CA THR A 11 13.76 15.12 -6.87
C THR A 11 12.47 15.94 -6.75
N ASN A 12 11.41 15.37 -6.21
CA ASN A 12 10.14 16.07 -6.04
C ASN A 12 10.24 17.08 -4.89
N GLU A 13 9.91 18.35 -5.17
CA GLU A 13 10.00 19.46 -4.21
C GLU A 13 9.08 19.28 -2.98
N VAL A 14 7.96 18.57 -3.14
CA VAL A 14 7.02 18.30 -2.03
C VAL A 14 7.32 16.99 -1.28
N GLU A 15 8.38 16.28 -1.67
CA GLU A 15 8.86 15.07 -0.98
C GLU A 15 10.26 15.33 -0.41
N MET A 16 11.33 14.85 -1.07
CA MET A 16 12.69 15.05 -0.56
C MET A 16 13.34 16.37 -1.02
N GLY A 17 12.91 16.93 -2.15
CA GLY A 17 13.38 18.23 -2.66
C GLY A 17 14.89 18.28 -2.91
N GLU A 18 15.52 17.14 -3.20
CA GLU A 18 16.96 17.02 -3.36
C GLU A 18 17.34 16.79 -4.83
N THR A 19 18.58 17.04 -5.18
CA THR A 19 19.10 16.75 -6.52
C THR A 19 19.92 15.45 -6.52
N MET A 20 19.94 14.75 -7.65
CA MET A 20 20.78 13.56 -7.78
C MET A 20 22.26 13.87 -7.53
N THR A 21 22.75 15.01 -7.99
CA THR A 21 24.12 15.47 -7.72
C THR A 21 24.36 15.74 -6.24
N GLY A 22 23.38 16.34 -5.56
CA GLY A 22 23.47 16.64 -4.13
C GLY A 22 23.53 15.36 -3.29
N VAL A 23 22.64 14.39 -3.57
CA VAL A 23 22.68 13.08 -2.90
C VAL A 23 24.02 12.40 -3.10
N LEU A 24 24.49 12.31 -4.33
CA LEU A 24 25.76 11.65 -4.63
C LEU A 24 26.94 12.36 -3.94
N GLY A 25 26.96 13.70 -3.91
CA GLY A 25 27.98 14.46 -3.21
C GLY A 25 28.02 14.17 -1.71
N LYS A 26 26.84 14.01 -1.06
CA LYS A 26 26.76 13.60 0.36
C LYS A 26 27.33 12.20 0.59
N LEU A 27 26.96 11.22 -0.24
CA LEU A 27 27.44 9.85 -0.14
C LEU A 27 28.94 9.73 -0.45
N GLN A 28 29.43 10.47 -1.43
CA GLN A 28 30.86 10.52 -1.78
C GLN A 28 31.70 11.19 -0.69
N GLY A 29 31.10 12.09 0.09
CA GLY A 29 31.76 12.74 1.22
C GLY A 29 31.84 11.88 2.50
N ASP A 30 31.11 10.77 2.55
CA ASP A 30 31.04 9.88 3.71
C ASP A 30 31.88 8.62 3.52
N VAL A 31 32.85 8.40 4.42
CA VAL A 31 33.81 7.29 4.34
C VAL A 31 33.13 5.92 4.47
N GLU A 32 32.05 5.83 5.25
CA GLU A 32 31.33 4.57 5.42
C GLU A 32 30.56 4.20 4.16
N TYR A 33 29.90 5.15 3.51
CA TYR A 33 29.27 4.88 2.21
C TYR A 33 30.28 4.52 1.13
N GLN A 34 31.44 5.19 1.08
CA GLN A 34 32.52 4.80 0.17
C GLN A 34 32.93 3.35 0.37
N ARG A 35 33.13 2.94 1.64
CA ARG A 35 33.49 1.56 1.98
C ARG A 35 32.41 0.56 1.59
N LEU A 36 31.13 0.87 1.86
CA LEU A 36 29.98 0.02 1.51
C LEU A 36 29.86 -0.15 0.00
N PHE A 37 29.96 0.94 -0.78
CA PHE A 37 29.92 0.86 -2.24
C PHE A 37 31.11 0.08 -2.80
N ALA A 38 32.30 0.28 -2.26
CA ALA A 38 33.49 -0.49 -2.66
C ALA A 38 33.36 -2.00 -2.39
N SER A 39 32.61 -2.38 -1.38
CA SER A 39 32.34 -3.80 -1.08
C SER A 39 31.21 -4.41 -1.91
N ALA A 40 30.29 -3.58 -2.42
CA ALA A 40 29.08 -4.04 -3.10
C ALA A 40 29.19 -4.03 -4.63
N PHE A 41 30.08 -3.20 -5.19
CA PHE A 41 30.19 -3.00 -6.64
C PHE A 41 31.63 -3.16 -7.12
N ASP A 42 31.83 -3.90 -8.22
CA ASP A 42 33.17 -4.20 -8.79
C ASP A 42 33.98 -2.94 -9.13
N ASN A 43 33.32 -1.85 -9.56
CA ASN A 43 33.96 -0.59 -9.89
C ASN A 43 34.22 0.31 -8.66
N ALA A 44 33.76 -0.08 -7.47
CA ALA A 44 33.92 0.64 -6.21
C ALA A 44 33.44 2.12 -6.21
N GLU A 45 32.59 2.49 -7.15
CA GLU A 45 32.20 3.90 -7.36
C GLU A 45 30.86 4.23 -6.71
N VAL A 46 30.80 5.39 -6.05
CA VAL A 46 29.57 6.06 -5.64
C VAL A 46 29.10 6.94 -6.81
N ASN A 47 28.34 6.35 -7.71
CA ASN A 47 27.76 7.03 -8.88
C ASN A 47 26.25 6.79 -8.96
N THR A 48 25.57 7.46 -9.89
CA THR A 48 24.10 7.37 -10.05
C THR A 48 23.64 5.94 -10.31
N GLU A 49 24.34 5.19 -11.14
CA GLU A 49 23.98 3.82 -11.51
C GLU A 49 24.00 2.90 -10.27
N ASN A 50 25.12 2.89 -9.54
CA ASN A 50 25.30 2.07 -8.35
C ASN A 50 24.35 2.49 -7.22
N PHE A 51 24.13 3.79 -7.05
CA PHE A 51 23.16 4.31 -6.08
C PHE A 51 21.74 3.81 -6.35
N LEU A 52 21.26 3.93 -7.58
CA LEU A 52 19.92 3.48 -7.96
C LEU A 52 19.80 1.96 -7.88
N LYS A 53 20.85 1.20 -8.23
CA LYS A 53 20.89 -0.26 -8.06
C LYS A 53 20.83 -0.66 -6.60
N ALA A 54 21.52 0.03 -5.69
CA ALA A 54 21.48 -0.25 -4.27
C ALA A 54 20.07 -0.05 -3.70
N LEU A 55 19.40 1.05 -4.05
CA LEU A 55 18.01 1.30 -3.65
C LEU A 55 17.05 0.25 -4.23
N SER A 56 17.23 -0.09 -5.50
CA SER A 56 16.44 -1.13 -6.16
C SER A 56 16.60 -2.49 -5.47
N GLN A 57 17.83 -2.87 -5.13
CA GLN A 57 18.11 -4.10 -4.39
C GLN A 57 17.40 -4.12 -3.03
N PHE A 58 17.44 -3.02 -2.30
CA PHE A 58 16.73 -2.89 -1.03
C PHE A 58 15.21 -3.08 -1.22
N MET A 59 14.60 -2.39 -2.20
CA MET A 59 13.18 -2.51 -2.49
C MET A 59 12.77 -3.94 -2.90
N VAL A 60 13.59 -4.61 -3.71
CA VAL A 60 13.32 -6.00 -4.13
C VAL A 60 13.40 -6.99 -2.95
N MET A 61 14.20 -6.69 -1.94
CA MET A 61 14.29 -7.53 -0.74
C MET A 61 13.09 -7.40 0.20
N MET A 62 12.29 -6.33 0.08
CA MET A 62 11.13 -6.07 0.92
C MET A 62 9.93 -6.92 0.48
N ILE A 63 9.98 -8.22 0.79
CA ILE A 63 8.94 -9.18 0.41
C ILE A 63 8.14 -9.59 1.65
N SER A 64 6.86 -9.21 1.70
CA SER A 64 5.92 -9.68 2.70
C SER A 64 5.10 -10.85 2.13
N ALA A 65 5.47 -12.07 2.46
CA ALA A 65 4.87 -13.31 1.94
C ALA A 65 4.82 -14.46 2.97
N ASN A 66 4.85 -14.13 4.28
CA ASN A 66 4.86 -15.12 5.36
C ASN A 66 3.83 -14.81 6.45
N SER A 67 2.73 -14.16 6.08
CA SER A 67 1.60 -13.91 6.97
C SER A 67 0.85 -15.22 7.31
N LYS A 68 -0.08 -15.17 8.27
CA LYS A 68 -0.96 -16.30 8.57
C LYS A 68 -1.77 -16.73 7.34
N TYR A 69 -2.26 -15.77 6.54
CA TYR A 69 -2.94 -16.04 5.27
C TYR A 69 -2.05 -16.81 4.29
N ASP A 70 -0.79 -16.39 4.12
CA ASP A 70 0.14 -17.07 3.22
C ASP A 70 0.35 -18.54 3.62
N LYS A 71 0.49 -18.79 4.92
CA LYS A 71 0.62 -20.15 5.47
C LYS A 71 -0.66 -20.96 5.26
N TYR A 72 -1.83 -20.33 5.46
CA TYR A 72 -3.12 -20.97 5.19
C TYR A 72 -3.24 -21.45 3.75
N VAL A 73 -2.94 -20.58 2.77
CA VAL A 73 -3.02 -20.92 1.34
C VAL A 73 -2.02 -22.01 0.95
N ARG A 74 -0.83 -22.01 1.56
CA ARG A 74 0.21 -23.01 1.31
C ARG A 74 0.06 -24.30 2.15
N ASN A 75 -0.97 -24.37 3.02
CA ASN A 75 -1.17 -25.47 3.97
C ASN A 75 0.06 -25.71 4.86
N GLU A 76 0.67 -24.64 5.36
CA GLU A 76 1.84 -24.67 6.23
C GLU A 76 1.43 -24.60 7.72
N PRO A 77 2.25 -25.14 8.63
CA PRO A 77 2.02 -25.00 10.08
C PRO A 77 1.87 -23.53 10.50
N GLY A 78 0.86 -23.25 11.33
CA GLY A 78 0.52 -21.89 11.78
C GLY A 78 -0.37 -21.10 10.80
N GLY A 79 -0.87 -21.76 9.75
CA GLY A 79 -1.87 -21.20 8.83
C GLY A 79 -3.31 -21.56 9.18
N ASP A 80 -3.58 -22.26 10.29
CA ASP A 80 -4.94 -22.67 10.64
C ASP A 80 -5.84 -21.48 10.96
N PHE A 81 -6.86 -21.27 10.13
CA PHE A 81 -7.85 -20.21 10.34
C PHE A 81 -8.93 -20.64 11.34
N SER A 82 -9.31 -19.72 12.22
CA SER A 82 -10.52 -19.82 13.03
C SER A 82 -11.77 -19.76 12.14
N GLU A 83 -12.93 -20.13 12.67
CA GLU A 83 -14.20 -20.03 11.94
C GLU A 83 -14.55 -18.57 11.60
N GLU A 84 -14.19 -17.63 12.46
CA GLU A 84 -14.36 -16.20 12.23
C GLU A 84 -13.47 -15.71 11.08
N GLU A 85 -12.19 -16.10 11.04
CA GLU A 85 -11.26 -15.75 9.96
C GLU A 85 -11.69 -16.36 8.61
N LYS A 86 -12.23 -17.59 8.62
CA LYS A 86 -12.81 -18.22 7.42
C LYS A 86 -14.05 -17.48 6.92
N THR A 87 -14.93 -17.08 7.85
CA THR A 87 -16.09 -16.25 7.53
C THR A 87 -15.65 -14.93 6.93
N GLY A 88 -14.66 -14.28 7.54
CA GLY A 88 -14.07 -13.04 7.04
C GLY A 88 -13.46 -13.18 5.65
N LEU A 89 -12.74 -14.27 5.36
CA LEU A 89 -12.21 -14.56 4.03
C LEU A 89 -13.35 -14.69 3.00
N ALA A 90 -14.40 -15.45 3.29
CA ALA A 90 -15.53 -15.62 2.38
C ALA A 90 -16.26 -14.29 2.10
N LEU A 91 -16.42 -13.44 3.13
CA LEU A 91 -16.98 -12.10 3.00
C LEU A 91 -16.07 -11.20 2.15
N PHE A 92 -14.77 -11.26 2.39
CA PHE A 92 -13.78 -10.52 1.62
C PHE A 92 -13.82 -10.90 0.14
N GLU A 93 -13.81 -12.18 -0.18
CA GLU A 93 -13.91 -12.69 -1.56
C GLU A 93 -15.17 -12.21 -2.27
N SER A 94 -16.30 -12.17 -1.57
CA SER A 94 -17.59 -11.78 -2.16
C SER A 94 -17.78 -10.27 -2.28
N LYS A 95 -17.23 -9.47 -1.37
CA LYS A 95 -17.53 -8.04 -1.23
C LYS A 95 -16.35 -7.10 -1.55
N CYS A 96 -15.10 -7.59 -1.44
CA CYS A 96 -13.90 -6.74 -1.52
C CYS A 96 -12.93 -7.13 -2.64
N ALA A 97 -12.89 -8.43 -3.00
CA ALA A 97 -11.92 -8.95 -3.95
C ALA A 97 -12.10 -8.47 -5.40
N SER A 98 -13.20 -7.77 -5.71
CA SER A 98 -13.36 -7.11 -7.01
C SER A 98 -12.31 -6.02 -7.28
N CYS A 99 -11.79 -5.39 -6.23
CA CYS A 99 -10.72 -4.39 -6.26
C CYS A 99 -9.43 -4.95 -5.62
N HIS A 100 -9.58 -5.60 -4.46
CA HIS A 100 -8.47 -6.16 -3.67
C HIS A 100 -8.26 -7.65 -3.98
N LYS A 101 -7.98 -7.97 -5.24
CA LYS A 101 -7.76 -9.34 -5.72
C LYS A 101 -6.28 -9.71 -5.75
N THR A 102 -6.01 -10.97 -6.11
CA THR A 102 -4.67 -11.59 -6.14
C THR A 102 -4.06 -11.76 -4.74
N ASP A 103 -2.89 -12.39 -4.65
CA ASP A 103 -2.12 -12.53 -3.40
C ASP A 103 -1.50 -11.23 -2.91
N LEU A 104 -1.58 -10.17 -3.70
CA LEU A 104 -1.19 -8.82 -3.31
C LEU A 104 -2.36 -8.01 -2.75
N PHE A 105 -3.59 -8.52 -2.82
CA PHE A 105 -4.81 -7.81 -2.38
C PHE A 105 -4.97 -6.44 -3.03
N THR A 106 -4.62 -6.35 -4.31
CA THR A 106 -4.80 -5.19 -5.19
C THR A 106 -4.94 -5.65 -6.63
N ASP A 107 -5.63 -4.86 -7.45
CA ASP A 107 -5.67 -5.04 -8.90
C ASP A 107 -4.85 -3.96 -9.64
N ASP A 108 -4.12 -3.13 -8.87
CA ASP A 108 -3.33 -2.00 -9.36
C ASP A 108 -4.12 -0.95 -10.16
N SER A 109 -5.44 -1.05 -10.22
CA SER A 109 -6.30 -0.07 -10.89
C SER A 109 -6.45 1.21 -10.06
N PHE A 110 -6.96 2.26 -10.72
CA PHE A 110 -7.32 3.51 -10.08
C PHE A 110 -8.84 3.62 -9.96
N ARG A 111 -9.35 3.83 -8.75
CA ARG A 111 -10.78 3.84 -8.45
C ARG A 111 -11.16 4.98 -7.54
N ASN A 112 -12.34 5.53 -7.75
CA ASN A 112 -12.97 6.43 -6.79
C ASN A 112 -13.85 5.60 -5.85
N ASN A 113 -13.49 5.56 -4.59
CA ASN A 113 -14.23 4.82 -3.55
C ASN A 113 -15.35 5.64 -2.89
N GLY A 114 -15.60 6.85 -3.39
CA GLY A 114 -16.65 7.73 -2.87
C GLY A 114 -16.30 8.44 -1.56
N LEU A 115 -15.01 8.51 -1.22
CA LEU A 115 -14.55 9.31 -0.08
C LEU A 115 -14.68 10.79 -0.43
N PRO A 116 -15.45 11.59 0.35
CA PRO A 116 -15.60 13.01 0.06
C PRO A 116 -14.27 13.76 0.21
N PRO A 117 -14.02 14.79 -0.61
CA PRO A 117 -12.84 15.63 -0.45
C PRO A 117 -12.67 16.13 0.99
N TYR A 118 -11.43 16.14 1.48
CA TYR A 118 -11.15 16.69 2.82
C TYR A 118 -11.12 18.21 2.75
N PRO A 119 -11.83 18.91 3.65
CA PRO A 119 -11.82 20.37 3.67
C PRO A 119 -10.38 20.93 3.81
N GLY A 120 -9.97 21.76 2.86
CA GLY A 120 -8.62 22.36 2.85
C GLY A 120 -7.55 21.57 2.09
N ILE A 121 -7.85 20.36 1.64
CA ILE A 121 -6.97 19.57 0.76
C ILE A 121 -7.67 19.41 -0.59
N ASN A 122 -7.10 19.99 -1.64
CA ASN A 122 -7.62 19.86 -3.01
C ASN A 122 -6.90 18.73 -3.75
N ASP A 123 -7.02 17.51 -3.22
CA ASP A 123 -6.45 16.31 -3.84
C ASP A 123 -7.50 15.67 -4.75
N ILE A 124 -7.32 15.82 -6.04
CA ILE A 124 -8.18 15.21 -7.07
C ILE A 124 -7.62 13.87 -7.57
N GLY A 125 -6.57 13.36 -6.93
CA GLY A 125 -5.97 12.06 -7.20
C GLY A 125 -5.39 11.94 -8.59
N ARG A 126 -5.65 10.83 -9.28
CA ARG A 126 -5.09 10.53 -10.60
C ARG A 126 -5.29 11.66 -11.62
N ALA A 127 -6.34 12.46 -11.50
CA ALA A 127 -6.61 13.56 -12.42
C ALA A 127 -5.50 14.62 -12.43
N GLU A 128 -4.76 14.80 -11.34
CA GLU A 128 -3.60 15.71 -11.29
C GLU A 128 -2.49 15.29 -12.27
N VAL A 129 -2.36 13.99 -12.50
CA VAL A 129 -1.35 13.43 -13.42
C VAL A 129 -1.88 13.27 -14.83
N SER A 130 -3.12 12.77 -14.98
CA SER A 130 -3.69 12.46 -16.29
C SER A 130 -4.27 13.69 -17.01
N GLY A 131 -4.62 14.76 -16.28
CA GLY A 131 -5.34 15.92 -16.79
C GLY A 131 -6.79 15.63 -17.22
N SER A 132 -7.31 14.45 -16.89
CA SER A 132 -8.65 13.99 -17.30
C SER A 132 -9.67 14.10 -16.17
N ALA A 133 -10.77 14.81 -16.39
CA ALA A 133 -11.88 14.87 -15.43
C ALA A 133 -12.48 13.50 -15.11
N ALA A 134 -12.39 12.54 -16.04
CA ALA A 134 -12.82 11.16 -15.80
C ALA A 134 -12.01 10.45 -14.73
N ASP A 135 -10.85 10.97 -14.35
CA ASP A 135 -9.98 10.42 -13.31
C ASP A 135 -10.07 11.18 -11.97
N ASN A 136 -10.99 12.15 -11.85
CA ASN A 136 -11.19 12.88 -10.60
C ASN A 136 -11.47 11.92 -9.43
N TYR A 137 -10.76 12.13 -8.34
CA TYR A 137 -10.88 11.38 -7.08
C TYR A 137 -10.62 9.88 -7.20
N LYS A 138 -9.95 9.45 -8.27
CA LYS A 138 -9.47 8.08 -8.38
C LYS A 138 -8.08 7.95 -7.76
N PHE A 139 -7.93 6.99 -6.87
CA PHE A 139 -6.67 6.63 -6.23
C PHE A 139 -6.32 5.18 -6.57
N LYS A 140 -5.03 4.85 -6.57
CA LYS A 140 -4.59 3.48 -6.79
C LYS A 140 -5.13 2.58 -5.69
N VAL A 141 -5.70 1.44 -6.05
CA VAL A 141 -6.10 0.42 -5.08
C VAL A 141 -4.85 -0.09 -4.36
N PRO A 142 -4.72 0.13 -3.04
CA PRO A 142 -3.53 -0.29 -2.31
C PRO A 142 -3.52 -1.79 -2.07
N SER A 143 -2.33 -2.36 -1.89
CA SER A 143 -2.21 -3.69 -1.29
C SER A 143 -2.76 -3.66 0.14
N LEU A 144 -3.42 -4.77 0.56
CA LEU A 144 -3.84 -4.92 1.95
C LEU A 144 -2.88 -5.78 2.79
N ARG A 145 -1.72 -6.15 2.23
CA ARG A 145 -0.70 -6.80 3.05
C ARG A 145 -0.28 -5.89 4.19
N ASN A 146 -0.22 -6.43 5.40
CA ASN A 146 0.07 -5.71 6.63
C ASN A 146 -0.92 -4.58 6.99
N VAL A 147 -2.11 -4.58 6.39
CA VAL A 147 -3.08 -3.47 6.56
C VAL A 147 -3.45 -3.20 8.01
N ALA A 148 -3.43 -4.21 8.89
CA ALA A 148 -3.77 -4.03 10.30
C ALA A 148 -2.79 -3.12 11.07
N VAL A 149 -1.57 -2.93 10.57
CA VAL A 149 -0.50 -2.16 11.24
C VAL A 149 -0.09 -0.91 10.46
N THR A 150 -0.81 -0.56 9.39
CA THR A 150 -0.48 0.58 8.53
C THR A 150 -1.43 1.77 8.66
N ALA A 151 -2.10 1.90 9.80
CA ALA A 151 -2.88 3.10 10.09
C ALA A 151 -1.97 4.37 10.05
N PRO A 152 -2.51 5.55 9.68
CA PRO A 152 -3.90 5.84 9.32
C PRO A 152 -4.26 5.43 7.88
N TYR A 153 -5.57 5.29 7.59
CA TYR A 153 -6.10 4.77 6.33
C TYR A 153 -6.71 5.86 5.44
N MET A 154 -6.93 5.50 4.17
CA MET A 154 -7.29 6.31 3.00
C MET A 154 -6.10 7.15 2.51
N HIS A 155 -6.27 7.78 1.32
CA HIS A 155 -5.21 8.59 0.72
C HIS A 155 -4.79 9.80 1.57
N ASP A 156 -5.68 10.28 2.42
CA ASP A 156 -5.47 11.45 3.28
C ASP A 156 -5.33 11.10 4.78
N GLY A 157 -5.29 9.82 5.12
CA GLY A 157 -5.06 9.36 6.49
C GLY A 157 -6.18 9.63 7.49
N ARG A 158 -7.42 9.91 7.04
CA ARG A 158 -8.50 10.35 7.94
C ARG A 158 -9.06 9.29 8.89
N PHE A 159 -8.82 8.02 8.66
CA PHE A 159 -9.31 6.94 9.51
C PHE A 159 -8.20 6.25 10.28
N GLY A 160 -8.32 6.23 11.60
CA GLY A 160 -7.32 5.63 12.50
C GLY A 160 -7.52 4.12 12.76
N SER A 161 -8.55 3.48 12.19
CA SER A 161 -8.82 2.06 12.43
C SER A 161 -9.51 1.39 11.25
N LEU A 162 -9.33 0.06 11.10
CA LEU A 162 -10.05 -0.74 10.11
C LEU A 162 -11.57 -0.67 10.32
N GLN A 163 -12.02 -0.59 11.58
CA GLN A 163 -13.43 -0.41 11.88
C GLN A 163 -13.99 0.88 11.25
N SER A 164 -13.24 1.99 11.32
CA SER A 164 -13.66 3.25 10.70
C SER A 164 -13.73 3.15 9.18
N VAL A 165 -12.80 2.40 8.57
CA VAL A 165 -12.81 2.10 7.12
C VAL A 165 -14.05 1.29 6.73
N LEU A 166 -14.37 0.22 7.48
CA LEU A 166 -15.55 -0.60 7.18
C LEU A 166 -16.86 0.17 7.41
N ASN A 167 -16.93 1.01 8.45
CA ASN A 167 -18.07 1.90 8.68
C ASN A 167 -18.26 2.88 7.51
N PHE A 168 -17.17 3.43 6.98
CA PHE A 168 -17.23 4.28 5.79
C PHE A 168 -17.78 3.50 4.58
N TYR A 169 -17.26 2.33 4.27
CA TYR A 169 -17.79 1.52 3.16
C TYR A 169 -19.24 1.10 3.37
N ASN A 170 -19.66 0.89 4.62
CA ASN A 170 -21.05 0.50 4.94
C ASN A 170 -22.05 1.65 4.75
N SER A 171 -21.67 2.91 5.08
CA SER A 171 -22.65 4.00 5.15
C SER A 171 -22.13 5.40 4.82
N GLY A 172 -20.84 5.53 4.54
CA GLY A 172 -20.20 6.83 4.30
C GLY A 172 -19.88 7.14 2.85
N VAL A 173 -20.04 6.18 1.94
CA VAL A 173 -19.76 6.34 0.50
C VAL A 173 -20.67 7.38 -0.10
N GLN A 174 -20.10 8.37 -0.80
CA GLN A 174 -20.85 9.43 -1.47
C GLN A 174 -20.88 9.19 -2.99
N ASP A 175 -22.03 9.52 -3.59
CA ASP A 175 -22.19 9.46 -5.04
C ASP A 175 -21.44 10.61 -5.71
N SER A 176 -20.84 10.31 -6.84
CA SER A 176 -20.17 11.28 -7.71
C SER A 176 -20.12 10.73 -9.14
N GLU A 177 -19.83 11.61 -10.09
CA GLU A 177 -19.75 11.25 -11.50
C GLU A 177 -18.72 10.14 -11.79
N THR A 178 -17.63 10.11 -11.02
CA THR A 178 -16.51 9.15 -11.18
C THR A 178 -16.52 8.01 -10.17
N LEU A 179 -17.55 7.93 -9.27
CA LEU A 179 -17.68 6.83 -8.31
C LEU A 179 -17.61 5.48 -9.02
N ASP A 180 -16.82 4.55 -8.47
CA ASP A 180 -16.73 3.20 -9.02
C ASP A 180 -18.11 2.52 -9.02
N PRO A 181 -18.60 2.03 -10.19
CA PRO A 181 -19.93 1.43 -10.31
C PRO A 181 -20.19 0.28 -9.36
N ILE A 182 -19.15 -0.42 -8.90
CA ILE A 182 -19.27 -1.54 -7.94
C ILE A 182 -19.80 -1.08 -6.58
N LEU A 183 -19.57 0.18 -6.23
CA LEU A 183 -20.07 0.81 -5.01
C LEU A 183 -21.46 1.45 -5.17
N LYS A 184 -22.06 1.28 -6.34
CA LYS A 184 -23.40 1.79 -6.63
C LYS A 184 -24.27 0.68 -7.22
N GLN A 185 -24.75 -0.20 -6.35
CA GLN A 185 -25.55 -1.36 -6.78
C GLN A 185 -26.97 -1.32 -6.20
N ASN A 186 -27.94 -1.65 -7.01
CA ASN A 186 -29.36 -1.75 -6.60
C ASN A 186 -29.91 -0.50 -5.89
N GLY A 187 -29.44 0.69 -6.30
CA GLY A 187 -29.84 1.97 -5.69
C GLY A 187 -29.24 2.25 -4.31
N LYS A 188 -28.28 1.44 -3.86
CA LYS A 188 -27.52 1.66 -2.62
C LYS A 188 -26.09 2.03 -2.93
N LEU A 189 -25.51 2.88 -2.07
CA LEU A 189 -24.10 3.24 -2.10
C LEU A 189 -23.34 2.40 -1.08
N GLY A 190 -22.08 2.07 -1.43
CA GLY A 190 -21.19 1.34 -0.56
C GLY A 190 -21.43 -0.16 -0.50
N VAL A 191 -20.98 -0.78 0.59
CA VAL A 191 -21.01 -2.23 0.83
C VAL A 191 -21.76 -2.50 2.12
N THR A 192 -22.96 -3.10 2.04
CA THR A 192 -23.74 -3.40 3.24
C THR A 192 -23.03 -4.48 4.08
N LEU A 193 -22.76 -4.14 5.34
CA LEU A 193 -22.09 -5.00 6.32
C LEU A 193 -22.82 -4.94 7.66
N SER A 194 -23.15 -6.11 8.25
CA SER A 194 -23.58 -6.16 9.63
C SER A 194 -22.40 -5.96 10.59
N PRO A 195 -22.61 -5.66 11.88
CA PRO A 195 -21.53 -5.61 12.86
C PRO A 195 -20.68 -6.88 12.90
N GLU A 196 -21.32 -8.05 12.88
CA GLU A 196 -20.67 -9.35 12.90
C GLU A 196 -19.84 -9.61 11.63
N GLU A 197 -20.35 -9.16 10.46
CA GLU A 197 -19.59 -9.23 9.20
C GLU A 197 -18.37 -8.32 9.24
N GLN A 198 -18.45 -7.15 9.89
CA GLN A 198 -17.30 -6.26 10.06
C GLN A 198 -16.24 -6.86 10.97
N GLU A 199 -16.65 -7.49 12.09
CA GLU A 199 -15.74 -8.19 12.99
C GLU A 199 -15.01 -9.33 12.27
N ALA A 200 -15.73 -10.17 11.54
CA ALA A 200 -15.14 -11.26 10.77
C ALA A 200 -14.17 -10.75 9.68
N LEU A 201 -14.53 -9.66 8.97
CA LEU A 201 -13.63 -9.03 8.01
C LEU A 201 -12.34 -8.51 8.66
N ILE A 202 -12.44 -7.88 9.83
CA ILE A 202 -11.26 -7.42 10.59
C ILE A 202 -10.42 -8.62 11.04
N ALA A 203 -11.04 -9.70 11.51
CA ALA A 203 -10.33 -10.92 11.86
C ALA A 203 -9.52 -11.46 10.67
N PHE A 204 -10.14 -11.53 9.49
CA PHE A 204 -9.43 -11.91 8.27
C PHE A 204 -8.32 -10.95 7.90
N LEU A 205 -8.56 -9.62 7.89
CA LEU A 205 -7.54 -8.62 7.55
C LEU A 205 -6.33 -8.67 8.48
N ASN A 206 -6.51 -9.03 9.75
CA ASN A 206 -5.41 -9.27 10.68
C ASN A 206 -4.51 -10.44 10.26
N THR A 207 -5.05 -11.45 9.57
CA THR A 207 -4.25 -12.59 9.07
C THR A 207 -3.27 -12.20 7.97
N LEU A 208 -3.40 -11.01 7.39
CA LEU A 208 -2.50 -10.48 6.36
C LEU A 208 -1.23 -9.84 6.93
N THR A 209 -1.09 -9.81 8.25
CA THR A 209 0.09 -9.29 8.94
C THR A 209 1.23 -10.29 8.87
N ASP A 210 2.38 -9.86 8.36
CA ASP A 210 3.60 -10.65 8.26
C ASP A 210 4.60 -10.22 9.33
N GLU A 211 4.53 -10.86 10.48
CA GLU A 211 5.39 -10.57 11.63
C GLU A 211 6.89 -10.82 11.32
N ALA A 212 7.20 -11.77 10.44
CA ALA A 212 8.58 -12.02 10.05
C ALA A 212 9.15 -10.86 9.25
N TYR A 213 8.37 -10.29 8.35
CA TYR A 213 8.74 -9.11 7.58
C TYR A 213 8.88 -7.87 8.47
N LEU A 214 7.91 -7.62 9.35
CA LEU A 214 7.88 -6.45 10.23
C LEU A 214 9.03 -6.43 11.25
N ASN A 215 9.54 -7.60 11.64
CA ASN A 215 10.63 -7.74 12.59
C ASN A 215 11.98 -8.05 11.93
N ASP A 216 12.09 -7.97 10.62
CA ASP A 216 13.32 -8.24 9.89
C ASP A 216 14.34 -7.11 10.10
N LYS A 217 15.40 -7.43 10.83
CA LYS A 217 16.46 -6.46 11.15
C LYS A 217 17.19 -5.88 9.93
N ARG A 218 17.10 -6.54 8.76
CA ARG A 218 17.70 -6.02 7.53
C ARG A 218 17.01 -4.72 7.04
N PHE A 219 15.79 -4.45 7.52
CA PHE A 219 14.99 -3.27 7.16
C PHE A 219 14.91 -2.24 8.32
N ALA A 220 15.54 -2.52 9.45
CA ALA A 220 15.59 -1.61 10.59
C ALA A 220 16.61 -0.48 10.35
N GLU A 221 16.39 0.66 11.00
CA GLU A 221 17.41 1.71 11.12
C GLU A 221 18.59 1.19 11.97
N TYR A 222 19.80 1.62 11.60
CA TYR A 222 21.06 1.29 12.31
C TYR A 222 21.37 2.35 13.34
#